data_7ae2c0507f4cacbbce23ef9b21fabc24
#
_entry.id   7ae2c0507f4cacbbce23ef9b21fabc24
#
_cell.length_a   1.000
_cell.length_b   1.000
_cell.length_c   1.000
_cell.angle_alpha   90.00
_cell.angle_beta   90.00
_cell.angle_gamma   90.00
#
_symmetry.space_group_name_H-M   'P 1'
#
loop_
_entity.id
_entity.type
_entity.pdbx_description
1 polymer ?
#
loop_
_entity_poly.entity_id
_entity_poly.type
_entity_poly.pdbx_seq_one_letter_code
_entity_poly.pdbx_strand_id
1 'polypeptide(L)'
;IGRLYIFFGLFGGMLALILNILVRFERASIGSVGILDFGSSNQFFQTWSLSRTSLLFFCVLPLLIGLATYLVPLQVGAPSLSFPRAAALAFWAWLIGILIHVVTVFADGGLGEPNPTSQFAQGMDPEATELSILSIGMVVLALLVGTVCVIATIISQRPQGMTLFELPLFSWSMLVAGSIWILALPIWLSNLAISWVDFLGADALRYGAVENIWGQLSWLWSQPMIFAFAIPVLGIAGDIIPVSSGVSQRQYRIQQIAIGAMGALSFGAFAQPFFNPDVADQAVFVSMGILVLVPILVFMGGLADTSIRGNLSFSAHLVLSVVGMLALLVAAAASAFHVSGPAIGAIQEINDSWLDGLITWLRDVHGTVMATAVMEHVLIASVIGVVAGLYYWSPKIFGYQLNRNVGALSAITLLGGLVLSGGSNIINGILDEGDEVFNSSAYEGVWDTDAVEFFNIIGAIGGVLLLAGIGLVVLDLTISVILRKGNSENANDPWGGHTLEWSTDSPPPSGNFSAAPVVDNERPLLFPAVTGGDDQ
;
A
#
# COMPACT_ATOMS: atom_id res chain seq x y z
N ILE A 1 -2.32 -8.75 -19.03
CA ILE A 1 -1.37 -8.70 -17.90
C ILE A 1 -2.00 -7.95 -16.73
N GLY A 2 -2.46 -6.69 -16.88
CA GLY A 2 -3.04 -5.91 -15.78
C GLY A 2 -4.18 -6.63 -15.05
N ARG A 3 -5.12 -7.25 -15.78
CA ARG A 3 -6.20 -8.06 -15.19
C ARG A 3 -5.69 -9.26 -14.37
N LEU A 4 -4.59 -9.88 -14.79
CA LEU A 4 -3.98 -10.99 -14.06
C LEU A 4 -3.33 -10.51 -12.76
N TYR A 5 -2.60 -9.39 -12.79
CA TYR A 5 -2.06 -8.77 -11.57
C TYR A 5 -3.17 -8.46 -10.56
N ILE A 6 -4.30 -7.88 -11.01
CA ILE A 6 -5.44 -7.57 -10.14
C ILE A 6 -5.98 -8.85 -9.50
N PHE A 7 -6.21 -9.89 -10.29
CA PHE A 7 -6.76 -11.14 -9.79
C PHE A 7 -5.83 -11.81 -8.77
N PHE A 8 -4.57 -12.07 -9.15
CA PHE A 8 -3.61 -12.72 -8.25
C PHE A 8 -3.19 -11.83 -7.07
N GLY A 9 -3.17 -10.50 -7.23
CA GLY A 9 -2.90 -9.57 -6.14
C GLY A 9 -3.99 -9.57 -5.06
N LEU A 10 -5.27 -9.73 -5.43
CA LEU A 10 -6.35 -9.92 -4.46
C LEU A 10 -6.19 -11.23 -3.67
N PHE A 11 -5.78 -12.32 -4.32
CA PHE A 11 -5.45 -13.57 -3.62
C PHE A 11 -4.24 -13.42 -2.70
N GLY A 12 -3.22 -12.68 -3.13
CA GLY A 12 -2.08 -12.31 -2.28
C GLY A 12 -2.51 -11.53 -1.04
N GLY A 13 -3.48 -10.62 -1.19
CA GLY A 13 -4.09 -9.91 -0.07
C GLY A 13 -4.87 -10.81 0.89
N MET A 14 -5.62 -11.78 0.37
CA MET A 14 -6.29 -12.78 1.21
C MET A 14 -5.26 -13.62 1.99
N LEU A 15 -4.18 -14.06 1.35
CA LEU A 15 -3.09 -14.77 2.03
C LEU A 15 -2.49 -13.92 3.15
N ALA A 16 -2.12 -12.67 2.85
CA ALA A 16 -1.55 -11.75 3.83
C ALA A 16 -2.46 -11.55 5.06
N LEU A 17 -3.77 -11.40 4.84
CA LEU A 17 -4.75 -11.23 5.92
C LEU A 17 -4.94 -12.50 6.73
N ILE A 18 -4.98 -13.67 6.10
CA ILE A 18 -5.03 -14.96 6.80
C ILE A 18 -3.82 -15.08 7.73
N LEU A 19 -2.61 -14.84 7.23
CA LEU A 19 -1.37 -14.91 8.01
C LEU A 19 -1.38 -13.87 9.16
N ASN A 20 -1.85 -12.66 8.90
CA ASN A 20 -1.98 -11.63 9.93
C ASN A 20 -2.97 -12.02 11.04
N ILE A 21 -4.11 -12.62 10.67
CA ILE A 21 -5.09 -13.15 11.64
C ILE A 21 -4.45 -14.23 12.52
N LEU A 22 -3.66 -15.13 11.93
CA LEU A 22 -2.96 -16.19 12.68
C LEU A 22 -1.97 -15.61 13.69
N VAL A 23 -1.15 -14.63 13.26
CA VAL A 23 -0.21 -13.90 14.13
C VAL A 23 -0.93 -13.21 15.29
N ARG A 24 -2.09 -12.60 15.04
CA ARG A 24 -2.88 -11.92 16.09
C ARG A 24 -3.50 -12.87 17.09
N PHE A 25 -4.02 -14.00 16.64
CA PHE A 25 -4.54 -15.02 17.54
C PHE A 25 -3.44 -15.59 18.44
N GLU A 26 -2.23 -15.74 17.93
CA GLU A 26 -1.10 -16.20 18.74
C GLU A 26 -0.71 -15.15 19.80
N ARG A 27 -0.69 -13.87 19.43
CA ARG A 27 -0.45 -12.77 20.38
C ARG A 27 -1.54 -12.63 21.45
N ALA A 28 -2.75 -13.02 21.12
CA ALA A 28 -3.89 -13.03 22.02
C ALA A 28 -4.05 -14.35 22.77
N SER A 29 -3.04 -15.23 22.75
CA SER A 29 -3.16 -16.54 23.42
C SER A 29 -3.17 -16.37 24.93
N ILE A 30 -4.35 -16.59 25.49
CA ILE A 30 -4.64 -16.62 26.91
C ILE A 30 -4.07 -17.93 27.45
N GLY A 31 -2.84 -17.89 27.95
CA GLY A 31 -2.19 -18.96 28.70
C GLY A 31 -2.38 -20.38 28.13
N SER A 32 -1.41 -20.92 27.45
CA SER A 32 -1.24 -22.34 27.07
C SER A 32 -2.18 -22.98 26.05
N VAL A 33 -3.16 -22.29 25.51
CA VAL A 33 -3.99 -22.80 24.42
C VAL A 33 -3.83 -21.88 23.21
N GLY A 34 -2.65 -21.86 22.62
CA GLY A 34 -2.49 -21.30 21.28
C GLY A 34 -3.40 -22.04 20.32
N ILE A 35 -4.28 -21.33 19.62
CA ILE A 35 -5.20 -21.93 18.63
C ILE A 35 -4.41 -22.71 17.57
N LEU A 36 -3.14 -22.37 17.39
CA LEU A 36 -2.27 -22.91 16.34
C LEU A 36 -1.05 -23.64 16.87
N ASP A 37 -0.76 -23.56 18.21
CA ASP A 37 0.42 -24.13 18.82
C ASP A 37 1.66 -23.96 17.89
N PHE A 38 2.03 -22.67 17.60
CA PHE A 38 3.32 -22.42 16.97
C PHE A 38 4.36 -22.99 17.92
N GLY A 39 4.82 -24.20 17.64
CA GLY A 39 5.69 -24.96 18.53
C GLY A 39 7.05 -24.31 18.77
N SER A 40 7.34 -23.17 18.09
CA SER A 40 8.57 -22.41 18.22
C SER A 40 8.39 -20.94 17.82
N SER A 41 9.20 -20.06 18.41
CA SER A 41 9.32 -18.66 18.00
C SER A 41 9.63 -18.50 16.50
N ASN A 42 10.39 -19.44 15.94
CA ASN A 42 10.75 -19.44 14.52
C ASN A 42 9.52 -19.45 13.60
N GLN A 43 8.56 -20.36 13.83
CA GLN A 43 7.35 -20.46 13.02
C GLN A 43 6.48 -19.22 13.13
N PHE A 44 6.42 -18.62 14.33
CA PHE A 44 5.73 -17.35 14.53
C PHE A 44 6.34 -16.24 13.68
N PHE A 45 7.66 -16.02 13.78
CA PHE A 45 8.33 -14.93 13.05
C PHE A 45 8.39 -15.16 11.54
N GLN A 46 8.46 -16.42 11.09
CA GLN A 46 8.26 -16.76 9.67
C GLN A 46 6.88 -16.34 9.17
N THR A 47 5.83 -16.65 9.92
CA THR A 47 4.46 -16.28 9.58
C THR A 47 4.27 -14.75 9.64
N TRP A 48 4.85 -14.11 10.64
CA TRP A 48 4.83 -12.66 10.83
C TRP A 48 5.53 -11.91 9.67
N SER A 49 6.73 -12.31 9.30
CA SER A 49 7.48 -11.71 8.19
C SER A 49 6.80 -11.98 6.84
N LEU A 50 6.27 -13.19 6.63
CA LEU A 50 5.51 -13.54 5.43
C LEU A 50 4.23 -12.72 5.32
N SER A 51 3.52 -12.44 6.40
CA SER A 51 2.31 -11.62 6.36
C SER A 51 2.59 -10.21 5.87
N ARG A 52 3.68 -9.57 6.33
CA ARG A 52 4.11 -8.22 5.96
C ARG A 52 4.62 -8.15 4.52
N THR A 53 5.47 -9.09 4.13
CA THR A 53 5.97 -9.19 2.75
C THR A 53 4.84 -9.48 1.77
N SER A 54 3.90 -10.34 2.13
CA SER A 54 2.73 -10.65 1.31
C SER A 54 1.82 -9.45 1.12
N LEU A 55 1.56 -8.67 2.17
CA LEU A 55 0.69 -7.49 2.06
C LEU A 55 1.27 -6.44 1.11
N LEU A 56 2.58 -6.22 1.13
CA LEU A 56 3.24 -5.25 0.26
C LEU A 56 3.50 -5.81 -1.15
N PHE A 57 4.24 -6.93 -1.25
CA PHE A 57 4.77 -7.42 -2.53
C PHE A 57 3.83 -8.37 -3.26
N PHE A 58 2.90 -9.02 -2.55
CA PHE A 58 1.95 -9.95 -3.20
C PHE A 58 0.58 -9.30 -3.39
N CYS A 59 0.28 -8.20 -2.67
CA CYS A 59 -1.01 -7.52 -2.74
C CYS A 59 -0.88 -6.08 -3.26
N VAL A 60 -0.37 -5.14 -2.46
CA VAL A 60 -0.45 -3.70 -2.74
C VAL A 60 0.25 -3.33 -4.04
N LEU A 61 1.53 -3.63 -4.17
CA LEU A 61 2.31 -3.28 -5.38
C LEU A 61 1.75 -3.92 -6.65
N PRO A 62 1.50 -5.24 -6.70
CA PRO A 62 0.96 -5.84 -7.92
C PRO A 62 -0.45 -5.35 -8.27
N LEU A 63 -1.30 -5.04 -7.29
CA LEU A 63 -2.61 -4.45 -7.54
C LEU A 63 -2.49 -3.07 -8.18
N LEU A 64 -1.63 -2.20 -7.66
CA LEU A 64 -1.40 -0.87 -8.19
C LEU A 64 -0.74 -0.91 -9.58
N ILE A 65 0.29 -1.75 -9.76
CA ILE A 65 0.95 -1.96 -11.06
C ILE A 65 -0.04 -2.55 -12.06
N GLY A 66 -0.87 -3.50 -11.63
CA GLY A 66 -1.88 -4.13 -12.48
C GLY A 66 -2.94 -3.16 -12.96
N LEU A 67 -3.45 -2.32 -12.06
CA LEU A 67 -4.40 -1.26 -12.38
C LEU A 67 -3.76 -0.24 -13.32
N ALA A 68 -2.54 0.21 -13.03
CA ALA A 68 -1.80 1.17 -13.85
C ALA A 68 -1.43 0.60 -15.23
N THR A 69 -1.02 -0.67 -15.32
CA THR A 69 -0.71 -1.34 -16.59
C THR A 69 -1.91 -1.32 -17.56
N TYR A 70 -3.12 -1.34 -17.03
CA TYR A 70 -4.34 -1.27 -17.84
C TYR A 70 -4.79 0.16 -18.10
N LEU A 71 -4.86 1.01 -17.09
CA LEU A 71 -5.48 2.33 -17.16
C LEU A 71 -4.53 3.42 -17.67
N VAL A 72 -3.27 3.39 -17.30
CA VAL A 72 -2.31 4.45 -17.68
C VAL A 72 -2.26 4.64 -19.19
N PRO A 73 -2.12 3.59 -20.05
CA PRO A 73 -2.15 3.79 -21.49
C PRO A 73 -3.42 4.48 -21.99
N LEU A 74 -4.57 4.17 -21.38
CA LEU A 74 -5.86 4.78 -21.74
C LEU A 74 -5.94 6.25 -21.28
N GLN A 75 -5.47 6.53 -20.07
CA GLN A 75 -5.48 7.89 -19.51
C GLN A 75 -4.51 8.84 -20.21
N VAL A 76 -3.37 8.31 -20.66
CA VAL A 76 -2.39 9.11 -21.41
C VAL A 76 -2.56 9.05 -22.94
N GLY A 77 -3.64 8.44 -23.44
CA GLY A 77 -3.89 8.39 -24.89
C GLY A 77 -2.92 7.50 -25.68
N ALA A 78 -2.22 6.58 -25.01
CA ALA A 78 -1.25 5.70 -25.61
C ALA A 78 -1.92 4.46 -26.26
N PRO A 79 -1.39 3.96 -27.41
CA PRO A 79 -1.93 2.78 -28.04
C PRO A 79 -1.66 1.49 -27.26
N SER A 80 -0.65 1.47 -26.39
CA SER A 80 -0.29 0.34 -25.53
C SER A 80 0.72 0.77 -24.47
N LEU A 81 1.04 -0.14 -23.55
CA LEU A 81 2.15 0.02 -22.60
C LEU A 81 3.50 0.08 -23.38
N SER A 82 4.49 0.87 -22.90
CA SER A 82 5.76 1.10 -23.58
C SER A 82 6.57 -0.18 -23.86
N PHE A 83 6.59 -1.14 -22.92
CA PHE A 83 7.34 -2.39 -23.05
C PHE A 83 6.45 -3.61 -22.75
N PRO A 84 5.50 -3.98 -23.64
CA PRO A 84 4.49 -4.99 -23.30
C PRO A 84 5.08 -6.37 -23.05
N ARG A 85 6.20 -6.73 -23.71
CA ARG A 85 6.89 -8.02 -23.48
C ARG A 85 7.59 -8.05 -22.12
N ALA A 86 8.23 -6.94 -21.72
CA ALA A 86 8.87 -6.83 -20.42
C ALA A 86 7.82 -6.87 -19.28
N ALA A 87 6.68 -6.21 -19.47
CA ALA A 87 5.57 -6.29 -18.52
C ALA A 87 4.99 -7.70 -18.38
N ALA A 88 4.94 -8.47 -19.48
CA ALA A 88 4.52 -9.88 -19.43
C ALA A 88 5.56 -10.74 -18.70
N LEU A 89 6.85 -10.56 -18.96
CA LEU A 89 7.93 -11.24 -18.23
C LEU A 89 7.87 -10.90 -16.73
N ALA A 90 7.71 -9.64 -16.40
CA ALA A 90 7.58 -9.18 -15.01
C ALA A 90 6.43 -9.87 -14.28
N PHE A 91 5.26 -9.99 -14.91
CA PHE A 91 4.14 -10.69 -14.29
C PHE A 91 4.45 -12.16 -13.98
N TRP A 92 5.00 -12.89 -14.94
CA TRP A 92 5.29 -14.32 -14.74
C TRP A 92 6.43 -14.56 -13.75
N ALA A 93 7.47 -13.74 -13.78
CA ALA A 93 8.56 -13.79 -12.80
C ALA A 93 8.04 -13.49 -11.38
N TRP A 94 7.18 -12.46 -11.24
CA TRP A 94 6.52 -12.15 -9.98
C TRP A 94 5.69 -13.32 -9.45
N LEU A 95 4.82 -13.92 -10.28
CA LEU A 95 3.95 -15.01 -9.87
C LEU A 95 4.74 -16.26 -9.46
N ILE A 96 5.75 -16.65 -10.26
CA ILE A 96 6.61 -17.81 -9.95
C ILE A 96 7.42 -17.52 -8.66
N GLY A 97 7.95 -16.30 -8.52
CA GLY A 97 8.70 -15.90 -7.32
C GLY A 97 7.88 -16.01 -6.05
N ILE A 98 6.63 -15.57 -6.07
CA ILE A 98 5.71 -15.73 -4.93
C ILE A 98 5.50 -17.20 -4.58
N LEU A 99 5.21 -18.04 -5.58
CA LEU A 99 4.95 -19.46 -5.33
C LEU A 99 6.17 -20.13 -4.68
N ILE A 100 7.37 -19.83 -5.18
CA ILE A 100 8.60 -20.34 -4.59
C ILE A 100 8.77 -19.81 -3.15
N HIS A 101 8.62 -18.48 -2.95
CA HIS A 101 8.81 -17.86 -1.64
C HIS A 101 7.86 -18.43 -0.58
N VAL A 102 6.58 -18.60 -0.90
CA VAL A 102 5.60 -19.20 0.02
C VAL A 102 6.00 -20.64 0.38
N VAL A 103 6.40 -21.44 -0.61
CA VAL A 103 6.83 -22.83 -0.36
C VAL A 103 8.06 -22.87 0.54
N THR A 104 9.05 -22.00 0.31
CA THR A 104 10.30 -21.99 1.11
C THR A 104 10.06 -21.56 2.55
N VAL A 105 9.15 -20.62 2.81
CA VAL A 105 8.79 -20.24 4.18
C VAL A 105 8.16 -21.41 4.94
N PHE A 106 7.29 -22.19 4.29
CA PHE A 106 6.73 -23.41 4.90
C PHE A 106 7.72 -24.58 4.99
N ALA A 107 8.90 -24.46 4.38
CA ALA A 107 10.01 -25.40 4.50
C ALA A 107 11.11 -24.89 5.45
N ASP A 108 10.73 -24.16 6.49
CA ASP A 108 11.63 -23.56 7.49
C ASP A 108 12.65 -22.55 6.93
N GLY A 109 12.35 -21.95 5.76
CA GLY A 109 13.03 -20.78 5.23
C GLY A 109 12.39 -19.48 5.71
N GLY A 110 12.86 -18.32 5.25
CA GLY A 110 12.27 -17.01 5.55
C GLY A 110 13.27 -15.87 5.52
N LEU A 111 12.84 -14.68 5.97
CA LEU A 111 13.67 -13.47 5.99
C LEU A 111 14.26 -13.15 7.39
N GLY A 112 14.15 -14.06 8.32
CA GLY A 112 14.68 -13.87 9.66
C GLY A 112 13.70 -13.22 10.64
N GLU A 113 14.19 -12.99 11.83
CA GLU A 113 13.48 -12.42 12.97
C GLU A 113 13.85 -10.95 13.15
N PRO A 114 12.92 -10.12 13.67
CA PRO A 114 13.22 -8.72 13.94
C PRO A 114 14.26 -8.49 15.04
N ASN A 115 14.38 -9.42 16.00
CA ASN A 115 15.30 -9.28 17.12
C ASN A 115 16.62 -10.07 16.90
N PRO A 116 17.78 -9.39 16.73
CA PRO A 116 19.04 -10.05 16.41
C PRO A 116 19.64 -10.89 17.56
N THR A 117 19.08 -10.84 18.77
CA THR A 117 19.57 -11.61 19.92
C THR A 117 18.95 -13.01 20.05
N SER A 118 18.02 -13.35 19.19
CA SER A 118 17.28 -14.60 19.30
C SER A 118 17.98 -15.78 18.64
N GLN A 119 17.50 -16.97 18.97
CA GLN A 119 18.00 -18.23 18.43
C GLN A 119 17.36 -18.60 17.08
N PHE A 120 16.71 -17.64 16.40
CA PHE A 120 15.97 -17.88 15.17
C PHE A 120 16.83 -18.53 14.08
N ALA A 121 18.05 -18.01 13.86
CA ALA A 121 18.96 -18.56 12.87
C ALA A 121 19.33 -20.04 13.10
N GLN A 122 19.23 -20.52 14.33
CA GLN A 122 19.55 -21.91 14.68
C GLN A 122 18.47 -22.92 14.28
N GLY A 123 17.24 -22.44 13.99
CA GLY A 123 16.11 -23.30 13.61
C GLY A 123 15.73 -23.21 12.12
N MET A 124 16.41 -22.38 11.32
CA MET A 124 16.12 -22.25 9.88
C MET A 124 16.88 -23.30 9.07
N ASP A 125 16.22 -23.83 8.02
CA ASP A 125 16.88 -24.64 7.01
C ASP A 125 17.71 -23.73 6.08
N PRO A 126 19.03 -23.94 5.95
CA PRO A 126 19.90 -23.07 5.15
C PRO A 126 19.52 -23.04 3.67
N GLU A 127 19.14 -24.17 3.07
CA GLU A 127 18.79 -24.24 1.64
C GLU A 127 17.46 -23.56 1.38
N ALA A 128 16.47 -23.76 2.23
CA ALA A 128 15.16 -23.10 2.15
C ALA A 128 15.29 -21.59 2.37
N THR A 129 16.16 -21.15 3.28
CA THR A 129 16.44 -19.72 3.56
C THR A 129 17.10 -19.05 2.36
N GLU A 130 18.12 -19.67 1.78
CA GLU A 130 18.77 -19.16 0.57
C GLU A 130 17.76 -19.00 -0.57
N LEU A 131 16.93 -20.02 -0.81
CA LEU A 131 15.91 -19.97 -1.86
C LEU A 131 14.82 -18.94 -1.54
N SER A 132 14.50 -18.71 -0.27
CA SER A 132 13.57 -17.67 0.17
C SER A 132 14.10 -16.27 -0.16
N ILE A 133 15.37 -16.00 0.10
CA ILE A 133 16.04 -14.73 -0.23
C ILE A 133 16.04 -14.51 -1.74
N LEU A 134 16.45 -15.50 -2.53
CA LEU A 134 16.48 -15.39 -4.00
C LEU A 134 15.09 -15.22 -4.61
N SER A 135 14.09 -15.93 -4.10
CA SER A 135 12.72 -15.84 -4.62
C SER A 135 12.08 -14.49 -4.35
N ILE A 136 12.24 -13.91 -3.16
CA ILE A 136 11.73 -12.57 -2.87
C ILE A 136 12.49 -11.50 -3.68
N GLY A 137 13.79 -11.69 -3.89
CA GLY A 137 14.59 -10.86 -4.79
C GLY A 137 14.02 -10.86 -6.23
N MET A 138 13.64 -12.01 -6.74
CA MET A 138 12.99 -12.15 -8.05
C MET A 138 11.63 -11.43 -8.08
N VAL A 139 10.83 -11.55 -7.03
CA VAL A 139 9.54 -10.84 -6.89
C VAL A 139 9.73 -9.33 -6.97
N VAL A 140 10.64 -8.78 -6.20
CA VAL A 140 10.88 -7.32 -6.14
C VAL A 140 11.48 -6.80 -7.45
N LEU A 141 12.41 -7.54 -8.06
CA LEU A 141 12.94 -7.20 -9.39
C LEU A 141 11.84 -7.19 -10.45
N ALA A 142 10.94 -8.15 -10.43
CA ALA A 142 9.80 -8.21 -11.34
C ALA A 142 8.85 -7.01 -11.17
N LEU A 143 8.53 -6.63 -9.93
CA LEU A 143 7.72 -5.45 -9.64
C LEU A 143 8.42 -4.15 -10.06
N LEU A 144 9.73 -4.06 -9.90
CA LEU A 144 10.54 -2.95 -10.40
C LEU A 144 10.43 -2.81 -11.93
N VAL A 145 10.58 -3.91 -12.67
CA VAL A 145 10.41 -3.91 -14.13
C VAL A 145 9.00 -3.50 -14.54
N GLY A 146 7.96 -3.99 -13.85
CA GLY A 146 6.57 -3.57 -14.05
C GLY A 146 6.39 -2.07 -13.84
N THR A 147 6.98 -1.53 -12.77
CA THR A 147 6.96 -0.09 -12.46
C THR A 147 7.63 0.73 -13.57
N VAL A 148 8.81 0.31 -14.04
CA VAL A 148 9.52 0.98 -15.15
C VAL A 148 8.66 1.02 -16.41
N CYS A 149 7.93 -0.06 -16.74
CA CYS A 149 7.05 -0.09 -17.90
C CYS A 149 5.91 0.95 -17.78
N VAL A 150 5.31 1.10 -16.59
CA VAL A 150 4.25 2.09 -16.34
C VAL A 150 4.81 3.51 -16.45
N ILE A 151 5.91 3.81 -15.77
CA ILE A 151 6.53 5.14 -15.77
C ILE A 151 7.00 5.55 -17.17
N ALA A 152 7.64 4.63 -17.89
CA ALA A 152 8.05 4.87 -19.28
C ALA A 152 6.86 5.21 -20.18
N THR A 153 5.71 4.57 -19.98
CA THR A 153 4.48 4.89 -20.72
C THR A 153 4.01 6.31 -20.43
N ILE A 154 3.95 6.71 -19.15
CA ILE A 154 3.55 8.06 -18.77
C ILE A 154 4.48 9.12 -19.36
N ILE A 155 5.79 8.87 -19.38
CA ILE A 155 6.77 9.86 -19.82
C ILE A 155 6.83 9.94 -21.35
N SER A 156 6.84 8.78 -22.06
CA SER A 156 7.20 8.72 -23.48
C SER A 156 6.02 8.63 -24.45
N GLN A 157 4.81 8.22 -23.97
CA GLN A 157 3.67 7.90 -24.84
C GLN A 157 2.55 8.94 -24.81
N ARG A 158 2.77 10.10 -24.20
CA ARG A 158 1.77 11.17 -24.15
C ARG A 158 1.51 11.73 -25.55
N PRO A 159 0.24 12.03 -25.89
CA PRO A 159 -0.13 12.62 -27.16
C PRO A 159 0.30 14.09 -27.24
N GLN A 160 0.19 14.67 -28.42
CA GLN A 160 0.47 16.09 -28.63
C GLN A 160 -0.47 16.95 -27.77
N GLY A 161 0.09 17.96 -27.11
CA GLY A 161 -0.63 18.88 -26.23
C GLY A 161 -0.65 18.45 -24.75
N MET A 162 -0.58 17.16 -24.42
CA MET A 162 -0.58 16.69 -23.04
C MET A 162 0.80 16.87 -22.38
N THR A 163 0.92 17.85 -21.52
CA THR A 163 2.08 17.99 -20.62
C THR A 163 1.89 17.14 -19.36
N LEU A 164 2.86 17.11 -18.46
CA LEU A 164 2.73 16.41 -17.17
C LEU A 164 1.61 17.00 -16.28
N PHE A 165 1.27 18.25 -16.54
CA PHE A 165 0.26 18.96 -15.78
C PHE A 165 -1.19 18.66 -16.21
N GLU A 166 -1.40 18.14 -17.39
CA GLU A 166 -2.70 17.68 -17.89
C GLU A 166 -2.95 16.19 -17.61
N LEU A 167 -2.00 15.49 -16.95
CA LEU A 167 -2.19 14.08 -16.56
C LEU A 167 -3.38 13.93 -15.60
N PRO A 168 -4.24 12.91 -15.76
CA PRO A 168 -5.20 12.48 -14.75
C PRO A 168 -4.52 12.19 -13.41
N LEU A 169 -5.24 12.44 -12.30
CA LEU A 169 -4.62 12.35 -10.96
C LEU A 169 -4.12 10.95 -10.62
N PHE A 170 -4.78 9.90 -11.12
CA PHE A 170 -4.27 8.54 -10.96
C PHE A 170 -2.93 8.35 -11.70
N SER A 171 -2.84 8.72 -12.98
CA SER A 171 -1.57 8.63 -13.72
C SER A 171 -0.47 9.49 -13.12
N TRP A 172 -0.79 10.70 -12.63
CA TRP A 172 0.14 11.56 -11.90
C TRP A 172 0.63 10.91 -10.60
N SER A 173 -0.28 10.36 -9.80
CA SER A 173 0.08 9.68 -8.55
C SER A 173 0.94 8.44 -8.78
N MET A 174 0.67 7.68 -9.84
CA MET A 174 1.51 6.55 -10.27
C MET A 174 2.89 6.99 -10.73
N LEU A 175 3.01 8.15 -11.40
CA LEU A 175 4.29 8.72 -11.78
C LEU A 175 5.12 9.08 -10.54
N VAL A 176 4.52 9.75 -9.56
CA VAL A 176 5.18 10.14 -8.30
C VAL A 176 5.57 8.90 -7.50
N ALA A 177 4.64 7.99 -7.22
CA ALA A 177 4.89 6.77 -6.46
C ALA A 177 5.93 5.88 -7.14
N GLY A 178 5.76 5.61 -8.44
CA GLY A 178 6.66 4.76 -9.20
C GLY A 178 8.07 5.34 -9.33
N SER A 179 8.23 6.66 -9.35
CA SER A 179 9.56 7.30 -9.30
C SER A 179 10.28 6.99 -7.99
N ILE A 180 9.56 6.98 -6.87
CA ILE A 180 10.11 6.60 -5.56
C ILE A 180 10.42 5.10 -5.53
N TRP A 181 9.54 4.25 -6.06
CA TRP A 181 9.76 2.80 -6.10
C TRP A 181 10.96 2.42 -6.96
N ILE A 182 11.20 3.11 -8.09
CA ILE A 182 12.40 2.92 -8.94
C ILE A 182 13.69 3.24 -8.19
N LEU A 183 13.65 4.13 -7.22
CA LEU A 183 14.80 4.46 -6.38
C LEU A 183 14.92 3.53 -5.16
N ALA A 184 13.83 3.26 -4.48
CA ALA A 184 13.82 2.49 -3.23
C ALA A 184 14.01 0.98 -3.44
N LEU A 185 13.34 0.38 -4.44
CA LEU A 185 13.41 -1.07 -4.65
C LEU A 185 14.81 -1.59 -5.02
N PRO A 186 15.64 -0.90 -5.86
CA PRO A 186 17.02 -1.31 -6.07
C PRO A 186 17.89 -1.23 -4.82
N ILE A 187 17.66 -0.24 -3.93
CA ILE A 187 18.38 -0.14 -2.65
C ILE A 187 18.00 -1.32 -1.75
N TRP A 188 16.72 -1.63 -1.68
CA TRP A 188 16.24 -2.80 -0.93
C TRP A 188 16.81 -4.12 -1.48
N LEU A 189 16.88 -4.27 -2.81
CA LEU A 189 17.51 -5.42 -3.47
C LEU A 189 19.01 -5.49 -3.17
N SER A 190 19.70 -4.35 -3.06
CA SER A 190 21.11 -4.31 -2.67
C SER A 190 21.31 -4.79 -1.24
N ASN A 191 20.46 -4.36 -0.30
CA ASN A 191 20.48 -4.83 1.07
C ASN A 191 20.22 -6.34 1.15
N LEU A 192 19.26 -6.84 0.37
CA LEU A 192 18.98 -8.27 0.26
C LEU A 192 20.18 -9.05 -0.30
N ALA A 193 20.84 -8.53 -1.33
CA ALA A 193 22.02 -9.16 -1.93
C ALA A 193 23.21 -9.20 -0.95
N ILE A 194 23.43 -8.14 -0.17
CA ILE A 194 24.45 -8.09 0.86
C ILE A 194 24.13 -9.12 1.96
N SER A 195 22.88 -9.16 2.42
CA SER A 195 22.44 -10.14 3.40
C SER A 195 22.61 -11.59 2.90
N TRP A 196 22.37 -11.84 1.61
CA TRP A 196 22.60 -13.15 1.01
C TRP A 196 24.09 -13.54 0.98
N VAL A 197 24.99 -12.61 0.65
CA VAL A 197 26.44 -12.83 0.65
C VAL A 197 26.95 -13.13 2.06
N ASP A 198 26.47 -12.39 3.06
CA ASP A 198 26.82 -12.66 4.47
C ASP A 198 26.28 -14.03 4.93
N PHE A 199 25.07 -14.40 4.52
CA PHE A 199 24.46 -15.69 4.78
C PHE A 199 25.32 -16.86 4.25
N LEU A 200 25.97 -16.70 3.10
CA LEU A 200 26.89 -17.70 2.54
C LEU A 200 28.22 -17.79 3.27
N GLY A 201 28.41 -17.06 4.36
CA GLY A 201 29.60 -17.12 5.20
C GLY A 201 30.79 -16.31 4.68
N ALA A 202 30.54 -15.33 3.84
CA ALA A 202 31.60 -14.49 3.28
C ALA A 202 32.23 -13.51 4.28
N ASP A 203 31.78 -13.44 5.52
CA ASP A 203 32.27 -12.65 6.68
C ASP A 203 32.92 -11.27 6.34
N ALA A 204 32.96 -10.97 5.02
CA ALA A 204 33.73 -9.90 4.41
C ALA A 204 33.07 -8.54 4.64
N LEU A 205 31.75 -8.49 4.80
CA LEU A 205 31.00 -7.26 4.82
C LEU A 205 30.57 -6.85 6.23
N ARG A 206 30.52 -7.78 7.20
CA ARG A 206 30.08 -7.55 8.59
C ARG A 206 28.79 -6.75 8.70
N TYR A 207 27.90 -6.90 7.71
CA TYR A 207 26.72 -6.08 7.54
C TYR A 207 25.56 -6.53 8.43
N GLY A 208 25.69 -7.65 9.05
CA GLY A 208 24.75 -8.32 9.92
C GLY A 208 24.77 -9.80 9.64
N ALA A 209 24.92 -10.59 10.68
CA ALA A 209 24.79 -12.04 10.59
C ALA A 209 23.38 -12.39 10.07
N VAL A 210 23.18 -13.64 9.68
CA VAL A 210 21.87 -14.27 9.34
C VAL A 210 20.75 -13.82 10.28
N GLU A 211 21.12 -13.52 11.51
CA GLU A 211 20.29 -13.09 12.62
C GLU A 211 19.60 -11.72 12.39
N ASN A 212 20.04 -10.92 11.41
CA ASN A 212 19.56 -9.55 11.21
C ASN A 212 19.11 -9.24 9.78
N ILE A 213 18.74 -10.22 8.98
CA ILE A 213 18.25 -9.99 7.59
C ILE A 213 17.03 -9.08 7.62
N TRP A 214 16.07 -9.36 8.49
CA TRP A 214 14.87 -8.52 8.60
C TRP A 214 15.20 -7.08 9.02
N GLY A 215 16.10 -6.88 9.97
CA GLY A 215 16.53 -5.54 10.40
C GLY A 215 17.10 -4.70 9.25
N GLN A 216 17.79 -5.32 8.30
CA GLN A 216 18.33 -4.64 7.11
C GLN A 216 17.25 -4.34 6.05
N LEU A 217 16.12 -5.02 6.08
CA LEU A 217 15.06 -4.92 5.09
C LEU A 217 13.86 -4.10 5.58
N SER A 218 13.65 -4.01 6.90
CA SER A 218 12.44 -3.46 7.54
C SER A 218 12.17 -1.99 7.27
N TRP A 219 13.20 -1.20 6.91
CA TRP A 219 13.05 0.23 6.62
C TRP A 219 12.02 0.54 5.53
N LEU A 220 11.75 -0.40 4.62
CA LEU A 220 10.76 -0.24 3.56
C LEU A 220 9.32 -0.14 4.11
N TRP A 221 9.07 -0.77 5.25
CA TRP A 221 7.79 -0.73 5.97
C TRP A 221 7.73 0.36 7.03
N SER A 222 8.85 1.05 7.26
CA SER A 222 8.95 2.09 8.27
C SER A 222 8.47 3.45 7.76
N GLN A 223 8.19 4.34 8.69
CA GLN A 223 7.80 5.72 8.40
C GLN A 223 9.05 6.55 8.08
N PRO A 224 8.97 7.50 7.16
CA PRO A 224 7.86 7.90 6.29
C PRO A 224 7.78 7.11 4.97
N MET A 225 8.69 6.18 4.69
CA MET A 225 8.80 5.46 3.42
C MET A 225 7.52 4.70 3.05
N ILE A 226 6.85 4.11 4.03
CA ILE A 226 5.63 3.32 3.82
C ILE A 226 4.53 4.11 3.08
N PHE A 227 4.46 5.43 3.26
CA PHE A 227 3.47 6.28 2.61
C PHE A 227 3.62 6.34 1.07
N ALA A 228 4.82 6.05 0.55
CA ALA A 228 5.04 5.96 -0.90
C ALA A 228 4.17 4.89 -1.59
N PHE A 229 3.70 3.89 -0.84
CA PHE A 229 2.84 2.83 -1.37
C PHE A 229 1.35 3.19 -1.36
N ALA A 230 0.97 4.31 -0.71
CA ALA A 230 -0.42 4.78 -0.68
C ALA A 230 -0.66 6.06 -1.49
N ILE A 231 0.36 6.66 -2.09
CA ILE A 231 0.21 7.84 -2.96
C ILE A 231 -0.87 7.62 -4.04
N PRO A 232 -0.98 6.44 -4.70
CA PRO A 232 -2.01 6.22 -5.71
C PRO A 232 -3.45 6.27 -5.19
N VAL A 233 -3.68 6.09 -3.89
CA VAL A 233 -5.02 6.25 -3.27
C VAL A 233 -5.56 7.67 -3.51
N LEU A 234 -4.70 8.68 -3.36
CA LEU A 234 -5.06 10.07 -3.62
C LEU A 234 -5.44 10.26 -5.11
N GLY A 235 -4.65 9.70 -6.02
CA GLY A 235 -4.96 9.77 -7.46
C GLY A 235 -6.28 9.11 -7.82
N ILE A 236 -6.55 7.92 -7.30
CA ILE A 236 -7.82 7.19 -7.50
C ILE A 236 -8.99 8.02 -6.97
N ALA A 237 -8.90 8.53 -5.74
CA ALA A 237 -9.94 9.36 -5.15
C ALA A 237 -10.14 10.68 -5.92
N GLY A 238 -9.05 11.26 -6.43
CA GLY A 238 -9.04 12.48 -7.23
C GLY A 238 -9.75 12.34 -8.58
N ASP A 239 -9.71 11.17 -9.20
CA ASP A 239 -10.44 10.89 -10.44
C ASP A 239 -11.92 10.51 -10.17
N ILE A 240 -12.21 9.83 -9.06
CA ILE A 240 -13.56 9.32 -8.72
C ILE A 240 -14.48 10.42 -8.15
N ILE A 241 -13.99 11.19 -7.16
CA ILE A 241 -14.87 12.08 -6.38
C ILE A 241 -15.48 13.23 -7.21
N PRO A 242 -14.74 13.90 -8.12
CA PRO A 242 -15.34 14.93 -8.98
C PRO A 242 -16.43 14.38 -9.90
N VAL A 243 -16.23 13.18 -10.46
CA VAL A 243 -17.23 12.50 -11.30
C VAL A 243 -18.48 12.17 -10.48
N SER A 244 -18.29 11.59 -9.29
CA SER A 244 -19.39 11.27 -8.37
C SER A 244 -20.13 12.50 -7.86
N SER A 245 -19.48 13.68 -7.86
CA SER A 245 -20.07 14.97 -7.48
C SER A 245 -20.74 15.70 -8.64
N GLY A 246 -20.51 15.25 -9.89
CA GLY A 246 -21.04 15.87 -11.11
C GLY A 246 -20.47 17.25 -11.40
N VAL A 247 -19.31 17.59 -10.83
CA VAL A 247 -18.66 18.91 -11.01
C VAL A 247 -17.16 18.75 -11.23
N SER A 248 -16.60 19.71 -11.96
CA SER A 248 -15.17 19.74 -12.19
C SER A 248 -14.39 20.17 -10.93
N GLN A 249 -13.21 19.59 -10.74
CA GLN A 249 -12.31 19.97 -9.65
C GLN A 249 -11.69 21.35 -9.88
N ARG A 250 -11.90 22.27 -8.93
CA ARG A 250 -11.44 23.66 -9.06
C ARG A 250 -9.93 23.81 -8.81
N GLN A 251 -9.41 23.04 -7.86
CA GLN A 251 -8.03 23.19 -7.37
C GLN A 251 -7.11 22.09 -7.89
N TYR A 252 -7.23 21.73 -9.17
CA TYR A 252 -6.53 20.59 -9.75
C TYR A 252 -5.01 20.65 -9.55
N ARG A 253 -4.39 21.80 -9.81
CA ARG A 253 -2.92 22.01 -9.63
C ARG A 253 -2.47 21.85 -8.17
N ILE A 254 -3.28 22.31 -7.22
CA ILE A 254 -2.98 22.13 -5.79
C ILE A 254 -3.03 20.64 -5.43
N GLN A 255 -3.96 19.89 -6.01
CA GLN A 255 -4.04 18.44 -5.81
C GLN A 255 -2.79 17.72 -6.35
N GLN A 256 -2.31 18.10 -7.54
CA GLN A 256 -1.06 17.57 -8.09
C GLN A 256 0.15 17.89 -7.21
N ILE A 257 0.23 19.13 -6.72
CA ILE A 257 1.30 19.55 -5.81
C ILE A 257 1.23 18.76 -4.49
N ALA A 258 0.04 18.54 -3.93
CA ALA A 258 -0.13 17.76 -2.71
C ALA A 258 0.33 16.30 -2.89
N ILE A 259 -0.01 15.65 -4.01
CA ILE A 259 0.50 14.31 -4.35
C ILE A 259 2.04 14.33 -4.45
N GLY A 260 2.61 15.31 -5.15
CA GLY A 260 4.07 15.47 -5.26
C GLY A 260 4.76 15.70 -3.91
N ALA A 261 4.17 16.53 -3.06
CA ALA A 261 4.67 16.81 -1.71
C ALA A 261 4.64 15.55 -0.82
N MET A 262 3.56 14.75 -0.88
CA MET A 262 3.51 13.47 -0.19
C MET A 262 4.65 12.55 -0.66
N GLY A 263 4.92 12.51 -1.96
CA GLY A 263 6.06 11.76 -2.51
C GLY A 263 7.40 12.23 -1.97
N ALA A 264 7.65 13.52 -1.98
CA ALA A 264 8.90 14.10 -1.46
C ALA A 264 9.10 13.81 0.03
N LEU A 265 8.05 13.88 0.84
CA LEU A 265 8.09 13.59 2.28
C LEU A 265 8.27 12.08 2.56
N SER A 266 7.76 11.20 1.71
CA SER A 266 7.89 9.75 1.88
C SER A 266 9.30 9.23 1.57
N PHE A 267 10.14 10.00 0.87
CA PHE A 267 11.43 9.54 0.35
C PHE A 267 12.53 9.37 1.41
N GLY A 268 12.39 9.95 2.60
CA GLY A 268 13.49 10.09 3.56
C GLY A 268 13.98 8.81 4.24
N ALA A 269 13.17 7.77 4.34
CA ALA A 269 13.44 6.64 5.25
C ALA A 269 14.49 5.62 4.77
N PHE A 270 14.79 5.56 3.49
CA PHE A 270 15.72 4.56 2.94
C PHE A 270 17.15 4.66 3.50
N ALA A 271 17.50 5.79 4.09
CA ALA A 271 18.80 6.05 4.66
C ALA A 271 18.94 5.59 6.14
N GLN A 272 17.85 5.22 6.81
CA GLN A 272 17.87 4.84 8.23
C GLN A 272 18.85 3.73 8.61
N PRO A 273 19.03 2.64 7.83
CA PRO A 273 19.97 1.58 8.17
C PRO A 273 21.43 2.03 8.11
N PHE A 274 21.74 3.08 7.35
CA PHE A 274 23.10 3.55 7.11
C PHE A 274 23.53 4.66 8.06
N PHE A 275 22.59 5.30 8.74
CA PHE A 275 22.86 6.36 9.70
C PHE A 275 22.82 5.79 11.13
N ASN A 276 23.96 5.85 11.81
CA ASN A 276 23.96 5.74 13.26
C ASN A 276 23.12 6.92 13.77
N PRO A 277 22.02 6.71 14.51
CA PRO A 277 21.04 7.77 14.78
C PRO A 277 21.62 8.83 15.73
N ASP A 278 22.37 9.78 15.18
CA ASP A 278 22.57 11.06 15.86
C ASP A 278 21.29 11.89 15.82
N VAL A 279 21.02 12.63 16.86
CA VAL A 279 19.78 13.43 17.06
C VAL A 279 19.47 14.35 15.87
N ALA A 280 20.49 14.86 15.18
CA ALA A 280 20.32 15.72 14.01
C ALA A 280 19.72 14.97 12.81
N ASP A 281 20.10 13.71 12.61
CA ASP A 281 19.63 12.90 11.50
C ASP A 281 18.19 12.41 11.74
N GLN A 282 17.84 12.10 12.99
CA GLN A 282 16.49 11.79 13.40
C GLN A 282 15.52 12.96 13.18
N ALA A 283 15.96 14.21 13.36
CA ALA A 283 15.10 15.37 13.20
C ALA A 283 14.52 15.51 11.78
N VAL A 284 15.27 15.12 10.75
CA VAL A 284 14.79 15.12 9.35
C VAL A 284 13.69 14.08 9.16
N PHE A 285 13.90 12.86 9.60
CA PHE A 285 12.92 11.77 9.46
C PHE A 285 11.67 12.02 10.29
N VAL A 286 11.83 12.51 11.51
CA VAL A 286 10.73 12.91 12.39
C VAL A 286 9.89 14.01 11.73
N SER A 287 10.55 15.07 11.23
CA SER A 287 9.83 16.16 10.56
C SER A 287 9.10 15.69 9.30
N MET A 288 9.69 14.81 8.47
CA MET A 288 9.03 14.22 7.31
C MET A 288 7.84 13.35 7.71
N GLY A 289 7.97 12.52 8.74
CA GLY A 289 6.89 11.68 9.26
C GLY A 289 5.70 12.47 9.82
N ILE A 290 5.93 13.64 10.40
CA ILE A 290 4.87 14.55 10.86
C ILE A 290 4.27 15.33 9.69
N LEU A 291 5.11 15.86 8.81
CA LEU A 291 4.69 16.74 7.72
C LEU A 291 3.89 16.00 6.63
N VAL A 292 3.98 14.68 6.53
CA VAL A 292 3.17 13.88 5.58
C VAL A 292 1.66 14.08 5.78
N LEU A 293 1.23 14.48 6.97
CA LEU A 293 -0.16 14.82 7.27
C LEU A 293 -0.66 16.03 6.46
N VAL A 294 0.21 17.01 6.18
CA VAL A 294 -0.17 18.27 5.52
C VAL A 294 -0.66 18.05 4.09
N PRO A 295 0.07 17.38 3.18
CA PRO A 295 -0.41 17.15 1.82
C PRO A 295 -1.69 16.32 1.78
N ILE A 296 -1.88 15.37 2.69
CA ILE A 296 -3.11 14.58 2.79
C ILE A 296 -4.30 15.50 3.14
N LEU A 297 -4.16 16.37 4.14
CA LEU A 297 -5.20 17.33 4.52
C LEU A 297 -5.51 18.33 3.41
N VAL A 298 -4.48 18.85 2.72
CA VAL A 298 -4.65 19.76 1.57
C VAL A 298 -5.42 19.06 0.46
N PHE A 299 -5.07 17.82 0.15
CA PHE A 299 -5.74 17.01 -0.86
C PHE A 299 -7.21 16.77 -0.49
N MET A 300 -7.48 16.31 0.72
CA MET A 300 -8.84 16.08 1.22
C MET A 300 -9.67 17.36 1.25
N GLY A 301 -9.08 18.50 1.64
CA GLY A 301 -9.74 19.81 1.64
C GLY A 301 -10.21 20.24 0.24
N GLY A 302 -9.39 20.03 -0.78
CA GLY A 302 -9.76 20.34 -2.16
C GLY A 302 -10.85 19.42 -2.72
N LEU A 303 -10.87 18.14 -2.33
CA LEU A 303 -11.95 17.22 -2.68
C LEU A 303 -13.24 17.54 -1.91
N ALA A 304 -13.14 17.96 -0.66
CA ALA A 304 -14.29 18.43 0.13
C ALA A 304 -14.92 19.67 -0.50
N ASP A 305 -14.12 20.66 -0.93
CA ASP A 305 -14.62 21.84 -1.67
C ASP A 305 -15.38 21.42 -2.94
N THR A 306 -14.85 20.44 -3.68
CA THR A 306 -15.49 19.89 -4.89
C THR A 306 -16.81 19.21 -4.54
N SER A 307 -16.85 18.39 -3.49
CA SER A 307 -18.04 17.66 -3.05
C SER A 307 -19.16 18.58 -2.56
N ILE A 308 -18.82 19.65 -1.84
CA ILE A 308 -19.80 20.64 -1.34
C ILE A 308 -20.46 21.41 -2.50
N ARG A 309 -19.74 21.65 -3.60
CA ARG A 309 -20.27 22.37 -4.77
C ARG A 309 -21.12 21.51 -5.70
N GLY A 310 -20.98 20.18 -5.61
CA GLY A 310 -21.68 19.23 -6.45
C GLY A 310 -22.88 18.57 -5.78
N ASN A 311 -23.51 17.67 -6.52
CA ASN A 311 -24.55 16.78 -6.01
C ASN A 311 -23.99 15.37 -5.92
N LEU A 312 -23.53 14.95 -4.73
CA LEU A 312 -22.92 13.64 -4.52
C LEU A 312 -23.88 12.50 -4.86
N SER A 313 -23.51 11.68 -5.82
CA SER A 313 -24.13 10.39 -6.06
C SER A 313 -23.47 9.31 -5.22
N PHE A 314 -24.18 8.82 -4.21
CA PHE A 314 -23.65 7.77 -3.34
C PHE A 314 -23.53 6.45 -4.10
N SER A 315 -22.29 6.07 -4.40
CA SER A 315 -21.89 4.84 -5.07
C SER A 315 -20.85 4.08 -4.24
N ALA A 316 -20.66 2.79 -4.52
CA ALA A 316 -19.65 1.98 -3.81
C ALA A 316 -18.25 2.56 -3.98
N HIS A 317 -17.88 2.97 -5.20
CA HIS A 317 -16.56 3.55 -5.48
C HIS A 317 -16.33 4.89 -4.76
N LEU A 318 -17.35 5.73 -4.59
CA LEU A 318 -17.25 6.96 -3.80
C LEU A 318 -16.98 6.65 -2.33
N VAL A 319 -17.79 5.76 -1.73
CA VAL A 319 -17.65 5.41 -0.31
C VAL A 319 -16.28 4.81 -0.04
N LEU A 320 -15.84 3.85 -0.88
CA LEU A 320 -14.52 3.22 -0.76
C LEU A 320 -13.37 4.23 -0.92
N SER A 321 -13.49 5.21 -1.85
CA SER A 321 -12.49 6.27 -2.01
C SER A 321 -12.35 7.12 -0.74
N VAL A 322 -13.49 7.50 -0.13
CA VAL A 322 -13.51 8.28 1.11
C VAL A 322 -12.92 7.45 2.27
N VAL A 323 -13.29 6.18 2.38
CA VAL A 323 -12.76 5.27 3.41
C VAL A 323 -11.24 5.11 3.27
N GLY A 324 -10.72 4.91 2.05
CA GLY A 324 -9.28 4.82 1.79
C GLY A 324 -8.53 6.09 2.18
N MET A 325 -9.07 7.27 1.88
CA MET A 325 -8.46 8.54 2.30
C MET A 325 -8.51 8.75 3.82
N LEU A 326 -9.62 8.39 4.49
CA LEU A 326 -9.71 8.47 5.95
C LEU A 326 -8.74 7.51 6.63
N ALA A 327 -8.57 6.30 6.10
CA ALA A 327 -7.57 5.36 6.56
C ALA A 327 -6.15 5.94 6.47
N LEU A 328 -5.83 6.61 5.36
CA LEU A 328 -4.55 7.27 5.16
C LEU A 328 -4.35 8.46 6.10
N LEU A 329 -5.40 9.22 6.39
CA LEU A 329 -5.37 10.30 7.37
C LEU A 329 -5.11 9.79 8.78
N VAL A 330 -5.77 8.69 9.20
CA VAL A 330 -5.52 8.04 10.50
C VAL A 330 -4.09 7.53 10.58
N ALA A 331 -3.57 6.90 9.51
CA ALA A 331 -2.18 6.48 9.43
C ALA A 331 -1.21 7.65 9.63
N ALA A 332 -1.45 8.78 8.96
CA ALA A 332 -0.59 9.96 9.07
C ALA A 332 -0.65 10.60 10.47
N ALA A 333 -1.82 10.60 11.11
CA ALA A 333 -1.96 11.05 12.49
C ALA A 333 -1.22 10.13 13.46
N ALA A 334 -1.40 8.81 13.36
CA ALA A 334 -0.66 7.83 14.17
C ALA A 334 0.85 7.90 13.92
N SER A 335 1.27 8.13 12.66
CA SER A 335 2.68 8.37 12.30
C SER A 335 3.25 9.57 13.04
N ALA A 336 2.53 10.69 13.06
CA ALA A 336 2.98 11.90 13.74
C ALA A 336 3.18 11.66 15.26
N PHE A 337 2.31 10.87 15.89
CA PHE A 337 2.50 10.47 17.30
C PHE A 337 3.72 9.57 17.47
N HIS A 338 3.83 8.52 16.68
CA HIS A 338 4.93 7.55 16.81
C HIS A 338 6.32 8.17 16.62
N VAL A 339 6.49 9.02 15.60
CA VAL A 339 7.81 9.64 15.30
C VAL A 339 8.14 10.82 16.20
N SER A 340 7.19 11.38 16.96
CA SER A 340 7.45 12.49 17.86
C SER A 340 8.20 12.06 19.13
N GLY A 341 8.12 10.80 19.54
CA GLY A 341 8.77 10.28 20.74
C GLY A 341 10.28 10.53 20.81
N PRO A 342 11.09 10.12 19.82
CA PRO A 342 12.53 10.36 19.80
C PRO A 342 12.89 11.84 19.80
N ALA A 343 12.14 12.69 19.08
CA ALA A 343 12.39 14.12 19.02
C ALA A 343 12.16 14.81 20.38
N ILE A 344 11.13 14.40 21.09
CA ILE A 344 10.80 14.95 22.42
C ILE A 344 11.79 14.43 23.46
N GLY A 345 12.23 13.16 23.38
CA GLY A 345 13.27 12.61 24.25
C GLY A 345 14.62 13.35 24.16
N ALA A 346 14.93 13.94 23.00
CA ALA A 346 16.12 14.76 22.79
C ALA A 346 16.02 16.17 23.43
N ILE A 347 14.80 16.64 23.74
CA ILE A 347 14.56 17.96 24.36
C ILE A 347 14.56 17.87 25.92
N GLN A 348 14.98 16.77 26.48
CA GLN A 348 14.88 16.39 27.90
C GLN A 348 15.60 17.32 28.91
N GLU A 349 16.10 18.50 28.51
CA GLU A 349 16.59 19.55 29.42
C GLU A 349 15.49 20.49 29.94
N ILE A 350 14.22 20.29 29.57
CA ILE A 350 13.12 21.13 30.06
C ILE A 350 12.60 20.54 31.38
N ASN A 351 13.10 21.04 32.47
CA ASN A 351 12.74 20.70 33.84
C ASN A 351 11.34 21.21 34.24
N ASP A 352 10.26 20.75 33.60
CA ASP A 352 8.90 21.13 33.96
C ASP A 352 8.05 19.89 34.26
N SER A 353 7.73 19.70 35.52
CA SER A 353 7.19 18.48 36.14
C SER A 353 5.83 17.97 35.59
N TRP A 354 5.05 18.80 34.91
CA TRP A 354 3.77 18.36 34.32
C TRP A 354 3.92 17.81 32.88
N LEU A 355 4.99 18.21 32.19
CA LEU A 355 5.33 17.71 30.85
C LEU A 355 6.12 16.39 30.90
N ASP A 356 6.80 16.10 32.03
CA ASP A 356 7.64 14.90 32.14
C ASP A 356 6.86 13.60 31.91
N GLY A 357 5.63 13.52 32.41
CA GLY A 357 4.78 12.35 32.18
C GLY A 357 4.37 12.18 30.71
N LEU A 358 4.03 13.28 30.04
CA LEU A 358 3.67 13.26 28.61
C LEU A 358 4.90 12.96 27.74
N ILE A 359 6.06 13.51 28.08
CA ILE A 359 7.33 13.29 27.38
C ILE A 359 7.75 11.82 27.49
N THR A 360 7.68 11.25 28.71
CA THR A 360 8.01 9.86 28.95
C THR A 360 7.07 8.95 28.17
N TRP A 361 5.77 9.19 28.23
CA TRP A 361 4.78 8.41 27.48
C TRP A 361 4.99 8.49 25.97
N LEU A 362 5.22 9.69 25.39
CA LEU A 362 5.48 9.83 23.95
C LEU A 362 6.78 9.13 23.52
N ARG A 363 7.80 9.12 24.40
CA ARG A 363 9.05 8.39 24.14
C ARG A 363 8.83 6.89 24.12
N ASP A 364 8.04 6.38 25.04
CA ASP A 364 7.83 4.95 25.22
C ASP A 364 6.98 4.36 24.06
N VAL A 365 6.07 5.15 23.45
CA VAL A 365 5.29 4.76 22.26
C VAL A 365 6.18 4.43 21.03
N HIS A 366 7.44 4.89 20.97
CA HIS A 366 8.30 4.67 19.79
C HIS A 366 8.71 3.21 19.62
N GLY A 367 8.82 2.35 20.47
CA GLY A 367 9.17 0.92 20.28
C GLY A 367 7.97 -0.01 20.20
N THR A 368 6.77 0.54 20.08
CA THR A 368 5.53 -0.20 20.23
C THR A 368 4.89 -0.61 18.90
N VAL A 369 3.85 -1.42 18.99
CA VAL A 369 3.03 -1.87 17.86
C VAL A 369 2.34 -0.71 17.10
N MET A 370 2.50 0.54 17.55
CA MET A 370 2.05 1.75 16.82
C MET A 370 2.68 1.83 15.42
N ALA A 371 3.94 1.39 15.25
CA ALA A 371 4.59 1.32 13.93
C ALA A 371 3.84 0.37 13.00
N THR A 372 3.46 -0.80 13.49
CA THR A 372 2.62 -1.77 12.78
C THR A 372 1.24 -1.20 12.47
N ALA A 373 0.63 -0.44 13.37
CA ALA A 373 -0.65 0.22 13.11
C ALA A 373 -0.57 1.18 11.92
N VAL A 374 0.49 2.00 11.84
CA VAL A 374 0.71 2.90 10.70
C VAL A 374 0.87 2.11 9.40
N MET A 375 1.75 1.10 9.40
CA MET A 375 1.97 0.25 8.25
C MET A 375 0.67 -0.39 7.74
N GLU A 376 -0.11 -1.00 8.62
CA GLU A 376 -1.38 -1.64 8.26
C GLU A 376 -2.38 -0.64 7.70
N HIS A 377 -2.57 0.51 8.33
CA HIS A 377 -3.49 1.52 7.83
C HIS A 377 -3.09 2.02 6.43
N VAL A 378 -1.79 2.26 6.18
CA VAL A 378 -1.30 2.71 4.88
C VAL A 378 -1.52 1.64 3.80
N LEU A 379 -1.14 0.39 4.08
CA LEU A 379 -1.26 -0.69 3.11
C LEU A 379 -2.72 -1.09 2.87
N ILE A 380 -3.54 -1.15 3.91
CA ILE A 380 -4.97 -1.43 3.77
C ILE A 380 -5.69 -0.25 3.08
N ALA A 381 -5.31 1.02 3.35
CA ALA A 381 -5.81 2.16 2.59
C ALA A 381 -5.54 2.00 1.09
N SER A 382 -4.35 1.50 0.74
CA SER A 382 -3.99 1.23 -0.67
C SER A 382 -4.87 0.14 -1.28
N VAL A 383 -5.13 -0.94 -0.55
CA VAL A 383 -6.06 -1.99 -0.99
C VAL A 383 -7.47 -1.44 -1.17
N ILE A 384 -7.99 -0.68 -0.21
CA ILE A 384 -9.31 -0.05 -0.29
C ILE A 384 -9.38 0.92 -1.47
N GLY A 385 -8.34 1.73 -1.70
CA GLY A 385 -8.24 2.61 -2.86
C GLY A 385 -8.30 1.85 -4.19
N VAL A 386 -7.55 0.74 -4.31
CA VAL A 386 -7.63 -0.13 -5.50
C VAL A 386 -9.03 -0.72 -5.66
N VAL A 387 -9.66 -1.18 -4.58
CA VAL A 387 -11.05 -1.70 -4.62
C VAL A 387 -12.01 -0.60 -5.10
N ALA A 388 -11.86 0.65 -4.62
CA ALA A 388 -12.62 1.80 -5.14
C ALA A 388 -12.42 1.97 -6.65
N GLY A 389 -11.16 1.93 -7.10
CA GLY A 389 -10.80 1.95 -8.52
C GLY A 389 -11.41 0.80 -9.32
N LEU A 390 -11.44 -0.42 -8.77
CA LEU A 390 -12.07 -1.57 -9.42
C LEU A 390 -13.57 -1.37 -9.60
N TYR A 391 -14.30 -0.87 -8.60
CA TYR A 391 -15.72 -0.55 -8.74
C TYR A 391 -15.97 0.58 -9.73
N TYR A 392 -15.05 1.53 -9.87
CA TYR A 392 -15.15 2.63 -10.81
C TYR A 392 -14.79 2.22 -12.24
N TRP A 393 -13.62 1.58 -12.43
CA TRP A 393 -13.10 1.23 -13.76
C TRP A 393 -13.45 -0.20 -14.23
N SER A 394 -14.21 -1.00 -13.46
CA SER A 394 -14.61 -2.36 -13.88
C SER A 394 -15.32 -2.39 -15.24
N PRO A 395 -16.22 -1.43 -15.61
CA PRO A 395 -16.81 -1.40 -16.95
C PRO A 395 -15.72 -1.27 -18.04
N LYS A 396 -14.75 -0.39 -17.82
CA LYS A 396 -13.64 -0.18 -18.75
C LYS A 396 -12.71 -1.38 -18.83
N ILE A 397 -12.35 -1.97 -17.68
CA ILE A 397 -11.40 -3.08 -17.59
C ILE A 397 -12.02 -4.38 -18.10
N PHE A 398 -13.25 -4.69 -17.72
CA PHE A 398 -13.88 -6.01 -17.92
C PHE A 398 -15.09 -5.98 -18.85
N GLY A 399 -15.68 -4.81 -19.12
CA GLY A 399 -16.92 -4.65 -19.87
C GLY A 399 -18.18 -4.87 -19.02
N TYR A 400 -18.05 -4.98 -17.71
CA TYR A 400 -19.16 -5.19 -16.77
C TYR A 400 -19.03 -4.28 -15.55
N GLN A 401 -20.16 -3.76 -15.10
CA GLN A 401 -20.26 -3.08 -13.80
C GLN A 401 -20.34 -4.14 -12.69
N LEU A 402 -19.61 -3.91 -11.61
CA LEU A 402 -19.70 -4.70 -10.39
C LEU A 402 -20.99 -4.37 -9.63
N ASN A 403 -21.44 -5.28 -8.78
CA ASN A 403 -22.69 -5.14 -8.06
C ASN A 403 -22.58 -4.07 -6.96
N ARG A 404 -23.42 -3.01 -7.07
CA ARG A 404 -23.42 -1.89 -6.12
C ARG A 404 -23.65 -2.33 -4.67
N ASN A 405 -24.54 -3.30 -4.42
CA ASN A 405 -24.86 -3.73 -3.06
C ASN A 405 -23.70 -4.53 -2.44
N VAL A 406 -23.04 -5.38 -3.22
CA VAL A 406 -21.85 -6.10 -2.78
C VAL A 406 -20.70 -5.11 -2.50
N GLY A 407 -20.53 -4.10 -3.36
CA GLY A 407 -19.57 -3.02 -3.15
C GLY A 407 -19.84 -2.21 -1.89
N ALA A 408 -21.10 -1.88 -1.59
CA ALA A 408 -21.46 -1.19 -0.35
C ALA A 408 -21.19 -2.07 0.88
N LEU A 409 -21.51 -3.36 0.81
CA LEU A 409 -21.23 -4.31 1.89
C LEU A 409 -19.71 -4.49 2.09
N SER A 410 -18.93 -4.59 1.02
CA SER A 410 -17.47 -4.65 1.10
C SER A 410 -16.88 -3.38 1.71
N ALA A 411 -17.43 -2.19 1.40
CA ALA A 411 -17.01 -0.94 2.00
C ALA A 411 -17.23 -0.91 3.52
N ILE A 412 -18.39 -1.40 3.99
CA ILE A 412 -18.71 -1.46 5.41
C ILE A 412 -17.81 -2.47 6.13
N THR A 413 -17.59 -3.65 5.55
CA THR A 413 -16.73 -4.68 6.16
C THR A 413 -15.27 -4.27 6.17
N LEU A 414 -14.77 -3.62 5.12
CA LEU A 414 -13.39 -3.10 5.06
C LEU A 414 -13.18 -1.96 6.06
N LEU A 415 -14.14 -1.02 6.18
CA LEU A 415 -14.07 0.06 7.18
C LEU A 415 -14.11 -0.52 8.60
N GLY A 416 -15.08 -1.38 8.89
CA GLY A 416 -15.21 -2.02 10.22
C GLY A 416 -13.97 -2.84 10.55
N GLY A 417 -13.48 -3.61 9.58
CA GLY A 417 -12.26 -4.39 9.73
C GLY A 417 -11.04 -3.53 10.02
N LEU A 418 -10.86 -2.42 9.30
CA LEU A 418 -9.75 -1.50 9.52
C LEU A 418 -9.82 -0.82 10.89
N VAL A 419 -11.01 -0.36 11.31
CA VAL A 419 -11.21 0.27 12.63
C VAL A 419 -10.89 -0.72 13.75
N LEU A 420 -11.33 -1.98 13.64
CA LEU A 420 -11.06 -2.99 14.66
C LEU A 420 -9.62 -3.51 14.60
N SER A 421 -9.06 -3.77 13.41
CA SER A 421 -7.71 -4.28 13.26
C SER A 421 -6.65 -3.21 13.54
N GLY A 422 -6.66 -2.14 12.79
CA GLY A 422 -5.68 -1.07 12.93
C GLY A 422 -5.89 -0.23 14.18
N GLY A 423 -7.16 0.01 14.58
CA GLY A 423 -7.49 0.73 15.81
C GLY A 423 -7.02 -0.01 17.07
N SER A 424 -7.13 -1.33 17.12
CA SER A 424 -6.59 -2.12 18.24
C SER A 424 -5.07 -2.00 18.35
N ASN A 425 -4.34 -1.99 17.22
CA ASN A 425 -2.89 -1.77 17.23
C ASN A 425 -2.51 -0.35 17.70
N ILE A 426 -3.31 0.66 17.37
CA ILE A 426 -3.10 2.03 17.91
C ILE A 426 -3.27 2.01 19.43
N ILE A 427 -4.33 1.36 19.94
CA ILE A 427 -4.59 1.28 21.39
C ILE A 427 -3.50 0.46 22.09
N ASN A 428 -3.12 -0.68 21.53
CA ASN A 428 -2.05 -1.51 22.08
C ASN A 428 -0.69 -0.78 22.06
N GLY A 429 -0.43 0.04 21.03
CA GLY A 429 0.74 0.91 21.01
C GLY A 429 0.73 1.99 22.11
N ILE A 430 -0.45 2.47 22.50
CA ILE A 430 -0.62 3.37 23.65
C ILE A 430 -0.46 2.62 25.00
N LEU A 431 -0.77 1.34 25.03
CA LEU A 431 -0.60 0.44 26.18
C LEU A 431 0.81 -0.17 26.26
N ASP A 432 1.76 0.36 25.48
CA ASP A 432 3.17 -0.04 25.45
C ASP A 432 3.44 -1.48 24.96
N GLU A 433 2.52 -2.12 24.22
CA GLU A 433 2.79 -3.41 23.58
C GLU A 433 3.95 -3.28 22.58
N GLY A 434 5.01 -4.07 22.79
CA GLY A 434 6.15 -4.11 21.87
C GLY A 434 5.79 -4.71 20.51
N ASP A 435 6.35 -4.16 19.43
CA ASP A 435 6.05 -4.61 18.05
C ASP A 435 6.55 -6.05 17.77
N GLU A 436 7.64 -6.44 18.41
CA GLU A 436 8.39 -7.67 18.13
C GLU A 436 8.19 -8.72 19.23
N VAL A 437 6.97 -8.85 19.74
CA VAL A 437 6.66 -9.76 20.84
C VAL A 437 5.93 -11.00 20.33
N PHE A 438 6.48 -12.18 20.66
CA PHE A 438 5.89 -13.47 20.32
C PHE A 438 4.70 -13.82 21.24
N ASN A 439 4.85 -13.61 22.54
CA ASN A 439 3.83 -13.97 23.53
C ASN A 439 3.69 -12.86 24.57
N SER A 440 2.49 -12.28 24.68
CA SER A 440 2.19 -11.21 25.64
C SER A 440 2.33 -11.65 27.09
N SER A 441 2.06 -12.93 27.40
CA SER A 441 2.18 -13.47 28.77
C SER A 441 3.62 -13.48 29.31
N ALA A 442 4.63 -13.46 28.45
CA ALA A 442 6.03 -13.36 28.86
C ALA A 442 6.40 -11.98 29.46
N TYR A 443 5.51 -11.01 29.33
CA TYR A 443 5.69 -9.63 29.77
C TYR A 443 4.76 -9.24 30.91
N GLU A 444 4.24 -10.22 31.66
CA GLU A 444 3.43 -9.96 32.86
C GLU A 444 4.14 -8.97 33.81
N GLY A 445 3.48 -7.86 34.11
CA GLY A 445 4.01 -6.79 34.95
C GLY A 445 4.81 -5.70 34.22
N VAL A 446 5.03 -5.83 32.91
CA VAL A 446 5.64 -4.76 32.07
C VAL A 446 4.56 -3.86 31.49
N TRP A 447 3.45 -4.43 31.03
CA TRP A 447 2.25 -3.71 30.57
C TRP A 447 0.97 -4.38 31.09
N ASP A 448 -0.20 -3.76 30.84
CA ASP A 448 -1.51 -4.37 31.16
C ASP A 448 -1.80 -5.50 30.14
N THR A 449 -1.37 -6.71 30.47
CA THR A 449 -1.50 -7.90 29.61
C THR A 449 -2.95 -8.23 29.28
N ASP A 450 -3.88 -8.07 30.22
CA ASP A 450 -5.31 -8.37 30.00
C ASP A 450 -5.92 -7.43 28.95
N ALA A 451 -5.60 -6.13 29.02
CA ALA A 451 -6.06 -5.14 28.05
C ALA A 451 -5.45 -5.38 26.67
N VAL A 452 -4.15 -5.66 26.60
CA VAL A 452 -3.43 -5.96 25.34
C VAL A 452 -4.00 -7.20 24.67
N GLU A 453 -4.21 -8.30 25.40
CA GLU A 453 -4.83 -9.51 24.88
C GLU A 453 -6.25 -9.27 24.36
N PHE A 454 -7.06 -8.52 25.09
CA PHE A 454 -8.41 -8.14 24.66
C PHE A 454 -8.39 -7.38 23.33
N PHE A 455 -7.53 -6.39 23.18
CA PHE A 455 -7.42 -5.65 21.92
C PHE A 455 -6.79 -6.47 20.79
N ASN A 456 -5.91 -7.41 21.06
CA ASN A 456 -5.42 -8.36 20.05
C ASN A 456 -6.54 -9.27 19.53
N ILE A 457 -7.46 -9.74 20.38
CA ILE A 457 -8.67 -10.48 19.96
C ILE A 457 -9.55 -9.60 19.06
N ILE A 458 -9.81 -8.34 19.46
CA ILE A 458 -10.58 -7.39 18.65
C ILE A 458 -9.90 -7.17 17.30
N GLY A 459 -8.57 -7.03 17.30
CA GLY A 459 -7.78 -6.88 16.09
C GLY A 459 -7.88 -8.10 15.17
N ALA A 460 -7.88 -9.30 15.72
CA ALA A 460 -8.08 -10.53 14.94
C ALA A 460 -9.48 -10.58 14.31
N ILE A 461 -10.53 -10.19 15.04
CA ILE A 461 -11.90 -10.04 14.49
C ILE A 461 -11.90 -9.02 13.37
N GLY A 462 -11.20 -7.87 13.54
CA GLY A 462 -11.02 -6.88 12.49
C GLY A 462 -10.34 -7.45 11.24
N GLY A 463 -9.31 -8.27 11.40
CA GLY A 463 -8.66 -9.00 10.32
C GLY A 463 -9.62 -9.92 9.56
N VAL A 464 -10.49 -10.65 10.28
CA VAL A 464 -11.54 -11.50 9.65
C VAL A 464 -12.51 -10.65 8.83
N LEU A 465 -12.90 -9.47 9.30
CA LEU A 465 -13.75 -8.55 8.53
C LEU A 465 -13.04 -8.00 7.28
N LEU A 466 -11.75 -7.67 7.38
CA LEU A 466 -10.95 -7.27 6.20
C LEU A 466 -10.89 -8.40 5.18
N LEU A 467 -10.63 -9.63 5.63
CA LEU A 467 -10.63 -10.81 4.75
C LEU A 467 -12.00 -11.03 4.09
N ALA A 468 -13.08 -10.90 4.86
CA ALA A 468 -14.44 -11.00 4.33
C ALA A 468 -14.72 -9.89 3.29
N GLY A 469 -14.27 -8.64 3.54
CA GLY A 469 -14.42 -7.53 2.62
C GLY A 469 -13.71 -7.77 1.28
N ILE A 470 -12.47 -8.24 1.30
CA ILE A 470 -11.75 -8.63 0.06
C ILE A 470 -12.40 -9.84 -0.59
N GLY A 471 -12.83 -10.84 0.20
CA GLY A 471 -13.56 -12.00 -0.28
C GLY A 471 -14.84 -11.64 -1.03
N LEU A 472 -15.60 -10.65 -0.55
CA LEU A 472 -16.77 -10.11 -1.24
C LEU A 472 -16.40 -9.48 -2.60
N VAL A 473 -15.29 -8.76 -2.69
CA VAL A 473 -14.80 -8.18 -3.95
C VAL A 473 -14.42 -9.29 -4.94
N VAL A 474 -13.69 -10.31 -4.49
CA VAL A 474 -13.31 -11.46 -5.32
C VAL A 474 -14.54 -12.22 -5.79
N LEU A 475 -15.54 -12.40 -4.92
CA LEU A 475 -16.81 -13.05 -5.27
C LEU A 475 -17.58 -12.23 -6.32
N ASP A 476 -17.67 -10.91 -6.14
CA ASP A 476 -18.36 -10.04 -7.10
C ASP A 476 -17.65 -10.02 -8.45
N LEU A 477 -16.32 -9.93 -8.49
CA LEU A 477 -15.54 -10.07 -9.71
C LEU A 477 -15.80 -11.42 -10.39
N THR A 478 -15.85 -12.50 -9.62
CA THR A 478 -16.12 -13.84 -10.16
C THR A 478 -17.52 -13.90 -10.77
N ILE A 479 -18.53 -13.45 -10.06
CA ILE A 479 -19.93 -13.49 -10.52
C ILE A 479 -20.14 -12.55 -11.70
N SER A 480 -19.70 -11.31 -11.60
CA SER A 480 -19.98 -10.26 -12.58
C SER A 480 -19.17 -10.45 -13.86
N VAL A 481 -17.89 -10.84 -13.75
CA VAL A 481 -16.96 -10.90 -14.89
C VAL A 481 -16.79 -12.33 -15.42
N ILE A 482 -16.41 -13.30 -14.56
CA ILE A 482 -16.10 -14.66 -15.01
C ILE A 482 -17.38 -15.39 -15.40
N LEU A 483 -18.44 -15.29 -14.59
CA LEU A 483 -19.75 -15.88 -14.90
C LEU A 483 -20.60 -14.98 -15.80
N ARG A 484 -20.12 -13.80 -16.19
CA ARG A 484 -20.79 -12.84 -17.09
C ARG A 484 -22.20 -12.46 -16.66
N LYS A 485 -22.41 -12.27 -15.35
CA LYS A 485 -23.70 -11.87 -14.77
C LYS A 485 -23.75 -10.38 -14.38
N GLY A 486 -22.66 -9.63 -14.64
CA GLY A 486 -22.59 -8.20 -14.40
C GLY A 486 -23.42 -7.40 -15.40
N ASN A 487 -23.80 -6.17 -15.03
CA ASN A 487 -24.47 -5.24 -15.93
C ASN A 487 -23.48 -4.71 -16.99
N SER A 488 -23.80 -4.92 -18.26
CA SER A 488 -23.03 -4.41 -19.41
C SER A 488 -23.70 -3.22 -20.12
N GLU A 489 -24.89 -2.79 -19.66
CA GLU A 489 -25.57 -1.62 -20.22
C GLU A 489 -24.75 -0.36 -19.93
N ASN A 490 -24.56 0.49 -20.96
CA ASN A 490 -23.74 1.70 -20.88
C ASN A 490 -22.31 1.48 -20.36
N ALA A 491 -21.69 0.31 -20.61
CA ALA A 491 -20.35 -0.01 -20.12
C ALA A 491 -19.27 0.97 -20.64
N ASN A 492 -19.52 1.71 -21.71
CA ASN A 492 -18.53 2.65 -22.26
C ASN A 492 -18.27 3.84 -21.32
N ASP A 493 -19.31 4.44 -20.77
CA ASP A 493 -19.20 5.51 -19.77
C ASP A 493 -20.46 5.57 -18.89
N PRO A 494 -20.54 4.73 -17.85
CA PRO A 494 -21.73 4.71 -16.97
C PRO A 494 -21.79 5.87 -15.97
N TRP A 495 -20.68 6.62 -15.81
CA TRP A 495 -20.51 7.61 -14.74
C TRP A 495 -20.46 9.06 -15.26
N GLY A 496 -20.35 9.29 -16.57
CA GLY A 496 -20.03 10.60 -17.14
C GLY A 496 -18.59 11.00 -16.79
N GLY A 497 -17.64 10.15 -17.13
CA GLY A 497 -16.23 10.33 -16.75
C GLY A 497 -15.59 11.57 -17.38
N HIS A 498 -14.62 12.15 -16.68
CA HIS A 498 -13.98 13.40 -17.13
C HIS A 498 -12.68 13.17 -17.89
N THR A 499 -12.09 11.99 -17.77
CA THR A 499 -10.75 11.60 -18.23
C THR A 499 -10.81 10.73 -19.48
N LEU A 500 -9.70 10.70 -20.22
CA LEU A 500 -9.63 10.21 -21.60
C LEU A 500 -10.00 8.73 -21.76
N GLU A 501 -9.81 7.89 -20.75
CA GLU A 501 -10.16 6.47 -20.80
C GLU A 501 -11.64 6.23 -21.12
N TRP A 502 -12.51 7.18 -20.77
CA TRP A 502 -13.96 7.05 -21.01
C TRP A 502 -14.38 7.41 -22.44
N SER A 503 -13.46 7.93 -23.28
CA SER A 503 -13.73 8.25 -24.70
C SER A 503 -13.70 7.03 -25.63
N THR A 504 -13.24 5.87 -25.15
CA THR A 504 -13.11 4.66 -25.97
C THR A 504 -14.14 3.59 -25.55
N ASP A 505 -14.32 2.54 -26.37
CA ASP A 505 -15.19 1.41 -26.05
C ASP A 505 -14.72 0.63 -24.81
N SER A 506 -15.63 -0.10 -24.20
CA SER A 506 -15.41 -0.92 -23.00
C SER A 506 -15.71 -2.39 -23.22
N PRO A 507 -14.73 -3.29 -23.21
CA PRO A 507 -13.28 -3.06 -23.12
C PRO A 507 -12.71 -2.36 -24.38
N PRO A 508 -11.58 -1.63 -24.26
CA PRO A 508 -10.99 -0.91 -25.38
C PRO A 508 -10.54 -1.87 -26.50
N PRO A 509 -10.60 -1.41 -27.76
CA PRO A 509 -10.12 -2.18 -28.90
C PRO A 509 -8.60 -2.32 -28.90
N SER A 510 -8.08 -3.17 -29.78
CA SER A 510 -6.63 -3.29 -30.00
C SER A 510 -6.08 -1.92 -30.48
N GLY A 511 -5.07 -1.41 -29.75
CA GLY A 511 -4.51 -0.09 -29.99
C GLY A 511 -5.20 1.05 -29.25
N ASN A 512 -6.16 0.76 -28.38
CA ASN A 512 -6.89 1.66 -27.50
C ASN A 512 -7.71 2.76 -28.20
N PHE A 513 -7.13 3.47 -29.17
CA PHE A 513 -7.74 4.60 -29.88
C PHE A 513 -7.66 4.40 -31.38
N SER A 514 -8.71 4.81 -32.11
CA SER A 514 -8.74 4.77 -33.58
C SER A 514 -7.82 5.81 -34.22
N ALA A 515 -7.60 6.95 -33.55
CA ALA A 515 -6.67 7.99 -33.89
C ALA A 515 -6.02 8.54 -32.61
N ALA A 516 -4.83 9.10 -32.71
CA ALA A 516 -4.17 9.71 -31.55
C ALA A 516 -5.03 10.87 -31.02
N PRO A 517 -5.44 10.85 -29.76
CA PRO A 517 -6.26 11.95 -29.20
C PRO A 517 -5.44 13.24 -29.13
N VAL A 518 -6.10 14.38 -29.22
CA VAL A 518 -5.52 15.69 -28.95
C VAL A 518 -6.03 16.15 -27.60
N VAL A 519 -5.10 16.47 -26.69
CA VAL A 519 -5.42 16.83 -25.31
C VAL A 519 -4.73 18.14 -24.95
N ASP A 520 -5.49 19.14 -24.56
CA ASP A 520 -5.01 20.47 -24.18
C ASP A 520 -5.37 20.86 -22.73
N ASN A 521 -6.08 19.97 -22.01
CA ASN A 521 -6.45 20.18 -20.62
C ASN A 521 -6.59 18.86 -19.87
N GLU A 522 -6.67 18.94 -18.55
CA GLU A 522 -6.77 17.79 -17.64
C GLU A 522 -8.10 17.02 -17.68
N ARG A 523 -9.11 17.55 -18.37
CA ARG A 523 -10.48 16.98 -18.46
C ARG A 523 -11.02 17.06 -19.88
N PRO A 524 -10.42 16.31 -20.78
CA PRO A 524 -10.71 16.43 -22.22
C PRO A 524 -12.15 16.10 -22.60
N LEU A 525 -12.89 15.37 -21.76
CA LEU A 525 -14.31 15.06 -22.04
C LEU A 525 -15.28 16.15 -21.55
N LEU A 526 -14.90 16.94 -20.54
CA LEU A 526 -15.68 18.11 -20.11
C LEU A 526 -15.36 19.34 -20.96
N PHE A 527 -14.12 19.50 -21.38
CA PHE A 527 -13.63 20.64 -22.14
C PHE A 527 -12.86 20.09 -23.34
N PRO A 528 -13.56 19.64 -24.41
CA PRO A 528 -12.88 19.10 -25.59
C PRO A 528 -11.97 20.16 -26.22
N ALA A 529 -10.80 19.73 -26.69
CA ALA A 529 -9.86 20.57 -27.40
C ALA A 529 -10.58 21.26 -28.57
N VAL A 530 -10.42 22.57 -28.70
CA VAL A 530 -10.92 23.31 -29.88
C VAL A 530 -10.05 22.90 -31.05
N THR A 531 -10.47 21.89 -31.80
CA THR A 531 -9.90 21.59 -33.12
C THR A 531 -10.10 22.84 -33.95
N GLY A 532 -8.99 23.54 -34.25
CA GLY A 532 -9.01 24.77 -35.03
C GLY A 532 -9.88 24.55 -36.25
N GLY A 533 -10.88 25.44 -36.39
CA GLY A 533 -11.95 25.30 -37.32
C GLY A 533 -11.47 25.05 -38.74
N ASP A 534 -12.27 24.33 -39.46
CA ASP A 534 -12.31 24.34 -40.92
C ASP A 534 -12.40 25.79 -41.41
N ASP A 535 -11.24 26.43 -41.57
CA ASP A 535 -11.10 27.58 -42.44
C ASP A 535 -11.01 27.04 -43.87
N GLN A 536 -12.18 27.00 -44.51
CA GLN A 536 -12.33 26.98 -45.94
C GLN A 536 -12.00 28.32 -46.53
#